data_c537e259476f6a1c749ffb3b4abf8f55
#
_entry.id   c537e259476f6a1c749ffb3b4abf8f55
#
_cell.length_a   1.000
_cell.length_b   1.000
_cell.length_c   1.000
_cell.angle_alpha   90.00
_cell.angle_beta   90.00
_cell.angle_gamma   90.00
#
_symmetry.space_group_name_H-M   'P 1'
#
loop_
_entity.id
_entity.type
_entity.pdbx_description
1 polymer ?
#
loop_
_entity_poly.entity_id
_entity_poly.type
_entity_poly.pdbx_seq_one_letter_code
_entity_poly.pdbx_strand_id
1 'polypeptide(L)'
;VEALITVLSAMPENCPPTVVTQHMPATFTKSFAARLDRMCAPRVTEAEDGEPLAPGKILVAPGGARHMEIGGGNNPIVRLRDTDLVNGHRPSVDVLFHSVANTCGARSVGLILTGMGKDGAKGLHAMRQAGARTFGQDEASCVVYGMPKAAFEIGAVERQPSLGELSRLVLEASTPAARETP
;
A
#
# COMPACT_ATOMS: atom_id res chain seq x y z
N VAL A 1 6.82 6.53 8.31
CA VAL A 1 7.28 5.30 9.00
C VAL A 1 6.39 4.99 10.20
N GLU A 2 6.20 5.92 11.12
CA GLU A 2 5.40 5.68 12.32
C GLU A 2 3.92 5.40 12.02
N ALA A 3 3.34 6.10 11.04
CA ALA A 3 1.97 5.85 10.62
C ALA A 3 1.78 4.43 10.08
N LEU A 4 2.73 3.97 9.26
CA LEU A 4 2.72 2.62 8.71
C LEU A 4 2.82 1.57 9.81
N ILE A 5 3.68 1.79 10.81
CA ILE A 5 3.79 0.91 11.97
C ILE A 5 2.46 0.82 12.71
N THR A 6 1.80 1.95 12.94
CA THR A 6 0.50 2.00 13.63
C THR A 6 -0.55 1.16 12.91
N VAL A 7 -0.64 1.29 11.58
CA VAL A 7 -1.62 0.53 10.78
C VAL A 7 -1.28 -0.96 10.76
N LEU A 8 -0.04 -1.32 10.48
CA LEU A 8 0.34 -2.72 10.28
C LEU A 8 0.42 -3.50 11.59
N SER A 9 0.83 -2.87 12.70
CA SER A 9 0.89 -3.55 14.00
C SER A 9 -0.49 -3.93 14.55
N ALA A 10 -1.55 -3.33 14.03
CA ALA A 10 -2.94 -3.65 14.38
C ALA A 10 -3.55 -4.75 13.50
N MET A 11 -2.82 -5.26 12.50
CA MET A 11 -3.32 -6.31 11.61
C MET A 11 -3.30 -7.68 12.31
N PRO A 12 -4.33 -8.53 12.07
CA PRO A 12 -4.34 -9.89 12.60
C PRO A 12 -3.32 -10.79 11.88
N GLU A 13 -2.96 -11.89 12.52
CA GLU A 13 -2.00 -12.87 11.98
C GLU A 13 -2.37 -13.34 10.57
N ASN A 14 -3.66 -13.51 10.30
CA ASN A 14 -4.19 -13.95 9.00
C ASN A 14 -4.67 -12.78 8.13
N CYS A 15 -4.03 -11.62 8.21
CA CYS A 15 -4.42 -10.44 7.43
C CYS A 15 -4.50 -10.76 5.94
N PRO A 16 -5.29 -9.99 5.15
CA PRO A 16 -5.26 -10.09 3.70
C PRO A 16 -3.84 -9.89 3.18
N PRO A 17 -3.48 -10.48 2.01
CA PRO A 17 -2.19 -10.21 1.38
C PRO A 17 -1.95 -8.70 1.28
N THR A 18 -0.82 -8.24 1.79
CA THR A 18 -0.54 -6.81 1.90
C THR A 18 0.81 -6.49 1.27
N VAL A 19 0.84 -5.42 0.47
CA VAL A 19 2.07 -4.92 -0.15
C VAL A 19 2.24 -3.45 0.18
N VAL A 20 3.50 -3.05 0.43
CA VAL A 20 3.83 -1.72 0.93
C VAL A 20 4.97 -1.12 0.13
N THR A 21 4.80 0.11 -0.33
CA THR A 21 5.88 0.95 -0.82
C THR A 21 6.08 2.11 0.15
N GLN A 22 7.27 2.23 0.70
CA GLN A 22 7.73 3.33 1.54
C GLN A 22 8.94 3.96 0.87
N HIS A 23 8.97 5.28 0.73
CA HIS A 23 10.12 5.99 0.17
C HIS A 23 11.32 5.87 1.12
N MET A 24 12.19 4.92 0.87
CA MET A 24 13.39 4.66 1.68
C MET A 24 14.56 4.25 0.81
N PRO A 25 15.80 4.62 1.19
CA PRO A 25 17.00 4.09 0.53
C PRO A 25 17.13 2.57 0.68
N ALA A 26 17.84 1.94 -0.26
CA ALA A 26 18.04 0.49 -0.30
C ALA A 26 18.62 -0.09 1.00
N THR A 27 19.48 0.66 1.67
CA THR A 27 20.13 0.22 2.91
C THR A 27 19.19 0.10 4.10
N PHE A 28 17.98 0.69 4.01
CA PHE A 28 17.04 0.76 5.14
C PHE A 28 15.83 -0.17 5.02
N THR A 29 15.42 -0.56 3.81
CA THR A 29 14.18 -1.32 3.63
C THR A 29 14.23 -2.72 4.25
N LYS A 30 15.38 -3.38 4.21
CA LYS A 30 15.54 -4.71 4.82
C LYS A 30 15.42 -4.64 6.35
N SER A 31 16.11 -3.70 6.98
CA SER A 31 16.05 -3.52 8.44
C SER A 31 14.67 -3.02 8.88
N PHE A 32 14.03 -2.20 8.08
CA PHE A 32 12.66 -1.74 8.32
C PHE A 32 11.66 -2.89 8.30
N ALA A 33 11.74 -3.76 7.29
CA ALA A 33 10.90 -4.96 7.22
C ALA A 33 11.13 -5.87 8.44
N ALA A 34 12.37 -6.06 8.85
CA ALA A 34 12.70 -6.84 10.04
C ALA A 34 12.13 -6.22 11.33
N ARG A 35 12.16 -4.91 11.44
CA ARG A 35 11.55 -4.19 12.57
C ARG A 35 10.03 -4.39 12.61
N LEU A 36 9.36 -4.25 11.47
CA LEU A 36 7.93 -4.49 11.35
C LEU A 36 7.57 -5.93 11.70
N ASP A 37 8.38 -6.88 11.26
CA ASP A 37 8.14 -8.31 11.54
C ASP A 37 8.10 -8.60 13.04
N ARG A 38 8.95 -7.92 13.82
CA ARG A 38 8.94 -8.05 15.29
C ARG A 38 7.74 -7.38 15.94
N MET A 39 7.13 -6.39 15.30
CA MET A 39 6.04 -5.58 15.87
C MET A 39 4.65 -6.02 15.40
N CYS A 40 4.56 -6.82 14.36
CA CYS A 40 3.30 -7.22 13.73
C CYS A 40 3.03 -8.70 13.94
N ALA A 41 1.74 -9.08 14.06
CA ALA A 41 1.33 -10.47 14.11
C ALA A 41 1.55 -11.18 12.76
N PRO A 42 1.22 -10.57 11.59
CA PRO A 42 1.59 -11.14 10.29
C PRO A 42 3.10 -11.16 10.10
N ARG A 43 3.55 -12.01 9.18
CA ARG A 43 4.95 -12.05 8.77
C ARG A 43 5.25 -10.89 7.83
N VAL A 44 6.30 -10.15 8.13
CA VAL A 44 6.74 -9.01 7.30
C VAL A 44 8.14 -9.28 6.76
N THR A 45 8.29 -9.20 5.43
CA THR A 45 9.58 -9.37 4.76
C THR A 45 9.75 -8.36 3.65
N GLU A 46 11.01 -8.10 3.26
CA GLU A 46 11.30 -7.39 2.02
C GLU A 46 10.92 -8.30 0.85
N ALA A 47 10.21 -7.75 -0.14
CA ALA A 47 9.68 -8.53 -1.26
C ALA A 47 10.79 -9.03 -2.19
N GLU A 48 10.60 -10.23 -2.73
CA GLU A 48 11.46 -10.82 -3.75
C GLU A 48 10.69 -10.93 -5.08
N ASP A 49 11.43 -10.84 -6.20
CA ASP A 49 10.85 -10.98 -7.52
C ASP A 49 10.21 -12.37 -7.69
N GLY A 50 8.97 -12.41 -8.19
CA GLY A 50 8.23 -13.66 -8.38
C GLY A 50 7.53 -14.17 -7.12
N GLU A 51 7.68 -13.51 -5.99
CA GLU A 51 7.07 -13.95 -4.73
C GLU A 51 5.54 -13.88 -4.78
N PRO A 52 4.83 -14.98 -4.47
CA PRO A 52 3.36 -14.94 -4.46
C PRO A 52 2.84 -14.17 -3.24
N LEU A 53 1.75 -13.44 -3.45
CA LEU A 53 0.99 -12.82 -2.38
C LEU A 53 0.20 -13.91 -1.65
N ALA A 54 0.15 -13.84 -0.31
CA ALA A 54 -0.58 -14.81 0.51
C ALA A 54 -1.14 -14.15 1.77
N PRO A 55 -2.28 -14.67 2.31
CA PRO A 55 -2.77 -14.20 3.60
C PRO A 55 -1.71 -14.36 4.70
N GLY A 56 -1.69 -13.40 5.62
CA GLY A 56 -0.72 -13.39 6.72
C GLY A 56 0.68 -12.90 6.34
N LYS A 57 0.86 -12.43 5.10
CA LYS A 57 2.15 -11.89 4.63
C LYS A 57 2.03 -10.43 4.24
N ILE A 58 2.97 -9.63 4.73
CA ILE A 58 3.15 -8.23 4.36
C ILE A 58 4.51 -8.11 3.67
N LEU A 59 4.50 -7.66 2.42
CA LEU A 59 5.69 -7.57 1.58
C LEU A 59 6.06 -6.10 1.38
N VAL A 60 7.28 -5.73 1.78
CA VAL A 60 7.79 -4.36 1.67
C VAL A 60 8.66 -4.24 0.42
N ALA A 61 8.40 -3.24 -0.41
CA ALA A 61 9.19 -2.99 -1.60
C ALA A 61 10.65 -2.70 -1.23
N PRO A 62 11.64 -3.37 -1.86
CA PRO A 62 13.05 -3.04 -1.66
C PRO A 62 13.34 -1.65 -2.21
N GLY A 63 14.10 -0.84 -1.46
CA GLY A 63 14.43 0.53 -1.84
C GLY A 63 15.56 0.62 -2.86
N GLY A 64 15.56 1.71 -3.62
CA GLY A 64 16.70 2.20 -4.38
C GLY A 64 16.75 1.81 -5.86
N ALA A 65 16.84 0.53 -6.19
CA ALA A 65 17.17 0.11 -7.55
C ALA A 65 15.96 -0.26 -8.42
N ARG A 66 14.84 -0.63 -7.82
CA ARG A 66 13.69 -1.19 -8.56
C ARG A 66 12.36 -0.71 -8.01
N HIS A 67 11.35 -0.68 -8.90
CA HIS A 67 9.95 -0.53 -8.50
C HIS A 67 9.35 -1.89 -8.18
N MET A 68 8.39 -1.92 -7.26
CA MET A 68 7.57 -3.10 -7.01
C MET A 68 6.23 -2.95 -7.71
N GLU A 69 5.89 -3.93 -8.52
CA GLU A 69 4.60 -4.09 -9.19
C GLU A 69 3.97 -5.40 -8.78
N ILE A 70 2.64 -5.50 -8.96
CA ILE A 70 1.90 -6.74 -8.79
C ILE A 70 1.42 -7.20 -10.17
N GLY A 71 1.70 -8.44 -10.50
CA GLY A 71 1.27 -9.09 -11.73
C GLY A 71 0.70 -10.47 -11.45
N GLY A 72 0.58 -11.32 -12.49
CA GLY A 72 0.17 -12.72 -12.34
C GLY A 72 -1.33 -12.97 -12.39
N GLY A 73 -2.15 -11.98 -12.74
CA GLY A 73 -3.59 -12.16 -12.92
C GLY A 73 -4.32 -12.69 -11.69
N ASN A 74 -4.93 -13.88 -11.79
CA ASN A 74 -5.69 -14.49 -10.69
C ASN A 74 -4.80 -15.02 -9.55
N ASN A 75 -3.51 -15.17 -9.78
CA ASN A 75 -2.52 -15.57 -8.78
C ASN A 75 -1.48 -14.46 -8.62
N PRO A 76 -1.80 -13.39 -7.87
CA PRO A 76 -0.93 -12.22 -7.80
C PRO A 76 0.46 -12.55 -7.27
N ILE A 77 1.47 -12.03 -7.95
CA ILE A 77 2.88 -12.17 -7.60
C ILE A 77 3.57 -10.80 -7.62
N VAL A 78 4.65 -10.69 -6.88
CA VAL A 78 5.53 -9.52 -6.92
C VAL A 78 6.37 -9.54 -8.21
N ARG A 79 6.48 -8.38 -8.85
CA ARG A 79 7.41 -8.14 -9.95
C ARG A 79 8.27 -6.94 -9.60
N LEU A 80 9.57 -7.13 -9.58
CA LEU A 80 10.53 -6.06 -9.35
C LEU A 80 11.08 -5.58 -10.69
N ARG A 81 10.94 -4.27 -10.98
CA ARG A 81 11.29 -3.68 -12.27
C ARG A 81 12.37 -2.63 -12.14
N ASP A 82 13.45 -2.79 -12.91
CA ASP A 82 14.51 -1.81 -13.04
C ASP A 82 14.13 -0.82 -14.14
N THR A 83 13.26 0.12 -13.80
CA THR A 83 12.80 1.19 -14.70
C THR A 83 13.08 2.56 -14.08
N ASP A 84 12.88 3.62 -14.86
CA ASP A 84 13.19 4.99 -14.45
C ASP A 84 12.43 5.43 -13.19
N LEU A 85 12.97 6.44 -12.52
CA LEU A 85 12.29 7.13 -11.41
C LEU A 85 10.90 7.62 -11.86
N VAL A 86 9.93 7.48 -10.97
CA VAL A 86 8.57 8.01 -11.17
C VAL A 86 8.28 8.99 -10.02
N ASN A 87 7.88 10.21 -10.37
CA ASN A 87 7.72 11.31 -9.41
C ASN A 87 9.00 11.58 -8.59
N GLY A 88 10.17 11.28 -9.15
CA GLY A 88 11.44 11.40 -8.45
C GLY A 88 11.74 10.26 -7.47
N HIS A 89 10.92 9.21 -7.45
CA HIS A 89 11.03 8.08 -6.50
C HIS A 89 11.22 6.73 -7.20
N ARG A 90 11.97 5.86 -6.54
CA ARG A 90 12.12 4.44 -6.85
C ARG A 90 12.50 3.70 -5.55
N PRO A 91 11.56 2.91 -4.94
CA PRO A 91 10.24 2.56 -5.48
C PRO A 91 9.26 3.74 -5.45
N SER A 92 8.31 3.74 -6.38
CA SER A 92 7.22 4.70 -6.44
C SER A 92 5.90 4.07 -6.02
N VAL A 93 5.10 4.81 -5.25
CA VAL A 93 3.76 4.39 -4.83
C VAL A 93 2.81 4.32 -6.04
N ASP A 94 2.91 5.29 -6.98
CA ASP A 94 2.10 5.26 -8.21
C ASP A 94 2.34 3.99 -9.02
N VAL A 95 3.59 3.54 -9.15
CA VAL A 95 3.92 2.31 -9.89
C VAL A 95 3.23 1.11 -9.25
N LEU A 96 3.33 0.96 -7.93
CA LEU A 96 2.65 -0.11 -7.22
C LEU A 96 1.13 -0.04 -7.41
N PHE A 97 0.54 1.11 -7.15
CA PHE A 97 -0.92 1.27 -7.19
C PHE A 97 -1.49 1.05 -8.59
N HIS A 98 -0.86 1.55 -9.64
CA HIS A 98 -1.28 1.28 -11.03
C HIS A 98 -1.27 -0.22 -11.34
N SER A 99 -0.23 -0.93 -10.91
CA SER A 99 -0.15 -2.38 -11.13
C SER A 99 -1.24 -3.15 -10.38
N VAL A 100 -1.56 -2.73 -9.15
CA VAL A 100 -2.65 -3.32 -8.36
C VAL A 100 -4.01 -3.04 -9.03
N ALA A 101 -4.24 -1.83 -9.52
CA ALA A 101 -5.45 -1.48 -10.26
C ALA A 101 -5.64 -2.41 -11.47
N ASN A 102 -4.58 -2.65 -12.22
CA ASN A 102 -4.62 -3.48 -13.43
C ASN A 102 -4.75 -4.98 -13.13
N THR A 103 -4.13 -5.45 -12.06
CA THR A 103 -4.08 -6.89 -11.74
C THR A 103 -5.24 -7.34 -10.85
N CYS A 104 -5.57 -6.56 -9.82
CA CYS A 104 -6.55 -6.92 -8.80
C CYS A 104 -7.88 -6.16 -8.92
N GLY A 105 -7.85 -4.93 -9.43
CA GLY A 105 -9.06 -4.13 -9.63
C GLY A 105 -9.92 -4.03 -8.38
N ALA A 106 -11.21 -4.39 -8.51
CA ALA A 106 -12.19 -4.33 -7.42
C ALA A 106 -11.90 -5.27 -6.24
N ARG A 107 -10.96 -6.20 -6.40
CA ARG A 107 -10.54 -7.12 -5.33
C ARG A 107 -9.46 -6.53 -4.42
N SER A 108 -9.13 -5.26 -4.60
CA SER A 108 -8.07 -4.59 -3.84
C SER A 108 -8.61 -3.46 -2.96
N VAL A 109 -7.82 -3.09 -1.97
CA VAL A 109 -8.03 -1.92 -1.12
C VAL A 109 -6.76 -1.09 -1.16
N GLY A 110 -6.89 0.20 -1.44
CA GLY A 110 -5.77 1.14 -1.47
C GLY A 110 -5.79 2.07 -0.26
N LEU A 111 -4.61 2.33 0.28
CA LEU A 111 -4.43 3.20 1.44
C LEU A 111 -3.20 4.09 1.23
N ILE A 112 -3.37 5.39 1.39
CA ILE A 112 -2.29 6.37 1.34
C ILE A 112 -2.14 7.08 2.68
N LEU A 113 -0.92 7.12 3.20
CA LEU A 113 -0.60 7.64 4.52
C LEU A 113 0.20 8.95 4.42
N THR A 114 0.35 9.61 5.57
CA THR A 114 1.16 10.82 5.71
C THR A 114 2.45 10.74 4.90
N GLY A 115 2.80 11.80 4.18
CA GLY A 115 4.00 11.90 3.37
C GLY A 115 4.03 13.17 2.56
N MET A 116 5.24 13.57 2.16
CA MET A 116 5.48 14.75 1.35
C MET A 116 5.33 14.44 -0.14
N GLY A 117 4.77 15.37 -0.90
CA GLY A 117 4.63 15.27 -2.35
C GLY A 117 3.30 14.68 -2.80
N LYS A 118 3.28 14.13 -4.01
CA LYS A 118 2.05 13.66 -4.67
C LYS A 118 2.13 12.23 -5.20
N ASP A 119 3.22 11.53 -4.95
CA ASP A 119 3.36 10.13 -5.39
C ASP A 119 2.25 9.29 -4.79
N GLY A 120 1.61 8.46 -5.60
CA GLY A 120 0.50 7.62 -5.19
C GLY A 120 -0.89 8.17 -5.51
N ALA A 121 -1.04 9.47 -5.76
CA ALA A 121 -2.35 10.08 -6.03
C ALA A 121 -2.99 9.52 -7.30
N LYS A 122 -2.26 9.50 -8.40
CA LYS A 122 -2.75 8.99 -9.70
C LYS A 122 -3.01 7.48 -9.65
N GLY A 123 -2.13 6.73 -9.01
CA GLY A 123 -2.29 5.28 -8.86
C GLY A 123 -3.49 4.92 -8.00
N LEU A 124 -3.71 5.62 -6.90
CA LEU A 124 -4.87 5.41 -6.05
C LEU A 124 -6.17 5.76 -6.80
N HIS A 125 -6.14 6.82 -7.61
CA HIS A 125 -7.27 7.18 -8.47
C HIS A 125 -7.58 6.05 -9.46
N ALA A 126 -6.57 5.46 -10.09
CA ALA A 126 -6.74 4.32 -10.99
C ALA A 126 -7.33 3.11 -10.25
N MET A 127 -6.89 2.84 -9.02
CA MET A 127 -7.48 1.78 -8.18
C MET A 127 -8.96 2.04 -7.91
N ARG A 128 -9.33 3.26 -7.54
CA ARG A 128 -10.73 3.63 -7.31
C ARG A 128 -11.57 3.45 -8.56
N GLN A 129 -11.09 3.88 -9.71
CA GLN A 129 -11.79 3.70 -11.00
C GLN A 129 -11.95 2.23 -11.38
N ALA A 130 -11.01 1.39 -10.98
CA ALA A 130 -11.07 -0.05 -11.19
C ALA A 130 -11.99 -0.78 -10.19
N GLY A 131 -12.64 -0.05 -9.28
CA GLY A 131 -13.59 -0.59 -8.32
C GLY A 131 -13.03 -0.89 -6.94
N ALA A 132 -11.75 -0.59 -6.69
CA ALA A 132 -11.14 -0.77 -5.36
C ALA A 132 -11.72 0.22 -4.35
N ARG A 133 -11.76 -0.18 -3.08
CA ARG A 133 -12.01 0.73 -1.97
C ARG A 133 -10.75 1.52 -1.69
N THR A 134 -10.86 2.82 -1.49
CA THR A 134 -9.68 3.69 -1.31
C THR A 134 -9.82 4.59 -0.10
N PHE A 135 -8.75 4.67 0.69
CA PHE A 135 -8.68 5.45 1.93
C PHE A 135 -7.44 6.34 1.93
N GLY A 136 -7.58 7.54 2.47
CA GLY A 136 -6.46 8.44 2.72
C GLY A 136 -6.49 8.90 4.16
N GLN A 137 -5.33 8.93 4.82
CA GLN A 137 -5.23 9.43 6.18
C GLN A 137 -5.72 10.87 6.26
N ASP A 138 -6.52 11.20 7.28
CA ASP A 138 -7.05 12.55 7.44
C ASP A 138 -5.95 13.57 7.78
N GLU A 139 -6.24 14.86 7.57
CA GLU A 139 -5.29 15.94 7.82
C GLU A 139 -4.90 16.01 9.30
N ALA A 140 -5.87 15.85 10.20
CA ALA A 140 -5.66 16.01 11.64
C ALA A 140 -4.64 15.03 12.23
N SER A 141 -4.59 13.79 11.72
CA SER A 141 -3.64 12.77 12.19
C SER A 141 -2.36 12.68 11.36
N CYS A 142 -2.26 13.40 10.24
CA CYS A 142 -1.04 13.45 9.44
C CYS A 142 0.05 14.31 10.08
N VAL A 143 1.29 13.83 10.02
CA VAL A 143 2.46 14.68 10.28
C VAL A 143 2.66 15.65 9.11
N VAL A 144 2.57 15.12 7.88
CA VAL A 144 2.60 15.91 6.64
C VAL A 144 1.43 15.51 5.77
N TYR A 145 0.45 16.41 5.62
CA TYR A 145 -0.72 16.19 4.77
C TYR A 145 -0.41 16.59 3.32
N GLY A 146 0.50 15.82 2.69
CA GLY A 146 0.95 16.04 1.31
C GLY A 146 0.41 14.97 0.37
N MET A 147 0.87 13.74 0.49
CA MET A 147 0.42 12.61 -0.34
C MET A 147 -1.09 12.33 -0.19
N PRO A 148 -1.65 12.25 1.03
CA PRO A 148 -3.10 12.08 1.17
C PRO A 148 -3.90 13.26 0.61
N LYS A 149 -3.41 14.49 0.77
CA LYS A 149 -4.06 15.69 0.22
C LYS A 149 -4.12 15.64 -1.30
N ALA A 150 -2.98 15.36 -1.95
CA ALA A 150 -2.91 15.27 -3.41
C ALA A 150 -3.87 14.21 -3.95
N ALA A 151 -3.95 13.06 -3.30
CA ALA A 151 -4.89 12.00 -3.66
C ALA A 151 -6.36 12.43 -3.47
N PHE A 152 -6.67 13.09 -2.36
CA PHE A 152 -8.02 13.59 -2.09
C PHE A 152 -8.47 14.62 -3.13
N GLU A 153 -7.60 15.57 -3.47
CA GLU A 153 -7.93 16.67 -4.40
C GLU A 153 -8.27 16.19 -5.80
N ILE A 154 -7.73 15.06 -6.27
CA ILE A 154 -8.05 14.51 -7.59
C ILE A 154 -9.17 13.47 -7.56
N GLY A 155 -9.82 13.26 -6.42
CA GLY A 155 -10.91 12.30 -6.30
C GLY A 155 -10.48 10.85 -6.13
N ALA A 156 -9.24 10.60 -5.72
CA ALA A 156 -8.72 9.24 -5.52
C ALA A 156 -9.19 8.60 -4.21
N VAL A 157 -9.59 9.41 -3.23
CA VAL A 157 -9.90 8.96 -1.86
C VAL A 157 -11.41 9.00 -1.63
N GLU A 158 -12.02 7.87 -1.30
CA GLU A 158 -13.44 7.82 -0.98
C GLU A 158 -13.73 8.20 0.48
N ARG A 159 -12.80 7.93 1.40
CA ARG A 159 -12.93 8.27 2.82
C ARG A 159 -11.59 8.70 3.40
N GLN A 160 -11.63 9.66 4.33
CA GLN A 160 -10.46 10.19 5.04
C GLN A 160 -10.57 9.88 6.54
N PRO A 161 -10.33 8.63 6.97
CA PRO A 161 -10.38 8.31 8.40
C PRO A 161 -9.11 8.77 9.11
N SER A 162 -9.20 8.85 10.44
CA SER A 162 -8.02 9.09 11.27
C SER A 162 -7.09 7.89 11.25
N LEU A 163 -5.81 8.11 11.58
CA LEU A 163 -4.81 7.05 11.62
C LEU A 163 -5.26 5.85 12.49
N GLY A 164 -5.90 6.11 13.62
CA GLY A 164 -6.36 5.07 14.55
C GLY A 164 -7.50 4.19 14.02
N GLU A 165 -8.24 4.66 13.01
CA GLU A 165 -9.37 3.92 12.43
C GLU A 165 -8.99 3.11 11.18
N LEU A 166 -7.82 3.40 10.59
CA LEU A 166 -7.47 2.89 9.26
C LEU A 166 -7.38 1.37 9.20
N SER A 167 -6.75 0.72 10.17
CA SER A 167 -6.59 -0.74 10.17
C SER A 167 -7.94 -1.45 10.19
N ARG A 168 -8.87 -0.98 11.03
CA ARG A 168 -10.23 -1.53 11.11
C ARG A 168 -10.97 -1.36 9.80
N LEU A 169 -10.95 -0.18 9.21
CA LEU A 169 -11.67 0.12 7.97
C LEU A 169 -11.10 -0.65 6.77
N VAL A 170 -9.79 -0.78 6.69
CA VAL A 170 -9.14 -1.57 5.64
C VAL A 170 -9.51 -3.05 5.75
N LEU A 171 -9.53 -3.60 6.97
CA LEU A 171 -9.95 -4.99 7.19
C LEU A 171 -11.42 -5.21 6.84
N GLU A 172 -12.31 -4.32 7.23
CA GLU A 172 -13.73 -4.38 6.87
C GLU A 172 -13.92 -4.35 5.35
N ALA A 173 -13.21 -3.46 4.65
CA ALA A 173 -13.28 -3.33 3.20
C ALA A 173 -12.69 -4.54 2.46
N SER A 174 -11.81 -5.30 3.12
CA SER A 174 -11.16 -6.48 2.55
C SER A 174 -11.97 -7.77 2.69
N THR A 175 -13.08 -7.74 3.44
CA THR A 175 -13.91 -8.93 3.62
C THR A 175 -14.80 -9.17 2.39
N PRO A 176 -15.06 -10.47 2.01
CA PRO A 176 -15.92 -10.77 0.85
C PRO A 176 -17.33 -10.14 0.93
N ALA A 177 -17.93 -10.09 2.11
CA ALA A 177 -19.27 -9.51 2.31
C ALA A 177 -19.33 -8.01 1.96
N ALA A 178 -18.26 -7.27 2.20
CA ALA A 178 -18.18 -5.84 1.87
C ALA A 178 -18.04 -5.58 0.37
N ARG A 179 -17.62 -6.59 -0.40
CA ARG A 179 -17.39 -6.52 -1.84
C ARG A 179 -18.66 -6.82 -2.64
N GLU A 180 -19.62 -7.48 -2.04
CA GLU A 180 -20.89 -7.87 -2.68
C GLU A 180 -21.95 -6.77 -2.61
N THR A 181 -21.71 -5.72 -1.87
CA THR A 181 -22.62 -4.58 -1.77
C THR A 181 -22.28 -3.57 -2.86
N PRO A 182 -23.21 -3.30 -3.83
CA PRO A 182 -22.98 -2.33 -4.89
C PRO A 182 -22.87 -0.90 -4.37
#